data_fb6c09f9a36d5786d5ff1553270b9644
#
_entry.id   fb6c09f9a36d5786d5ff1553270b9644
#
_cell.length_a   1.000
_cell.length_b   1.000
_cell.length_c   1.000
_cell.angle_alpha   90.00
_cell.angle_beta   90.00
_cell.angle_gamma   90.00
#
_symmetry.space_group_name_H-M   'P 1'
#
loop_
_entity.id
_entity.type
_entity.pdbx_description
1 polymer ?
#
loop_
_entity_poly.entity_id
_entity_poly.type
_entity_poly.pdbx_seq_one_letter_code
_entity_poly.pdbx_strand_id
1 'polypeptide(L)'
;YLAKPETVALERLSVQIARESSGTLDGEEAPMTIRVPSATLGAAAREIVGEDPQIRALRETIKKVARSSATVLVRGESGTGKELVAEALHREGERKHGPLITVNCAALVETLLLSELFGHEKGAFTGALARRRGRFELAEGGTLFLDEIGDISSRTQVALLRVLQEKTFE
;
A
#
# COMPACT_ATOMS: atom_id res chain seq x y z
N TYR A 1 0.64 -23.32 24.08
CA TYR A 1 -0.24 -23.36 22.88
C TYR A 1 -0.58 -21.92 22.54
N LEU A 2 0.28 -21.26 21.80
CA LEU A 2 -0.01 -19.97 21.18
C LEU A 2 -0.86 -20.28 19.95
N ALA A 3 -2.09 -19.75 19.91
CA ALA A 3 -2.90 -19.76 18.72
C ALA A 3 -2.05 -19.16 17.59
N LYS A 4 -1.90 -19.88 16.47
CA LYS A 4 -1.33 -19.32 15.24
C LYS A 4 -2.15 -18.08 14.93
N PRO A 5 -1.53 -16.93 14.66
CA PRO A 5 -2.27 -15.81 14.13
C PRO A 5 -2.96 -16.29 12.86
N GLU A 6 -4.28 -16.15 12.84
CA GLU A 6 -5.06 -16.51 11.67
C GLU A 6 -4.44 -15.81 10.47
N THR A 7 -4.21 -16.56 9.41
CA THR A 7 -3.62 -16.08 8.16
C THR A 7 -4.38 -14.84 7.74
N VAL A 8 -3.77 -13.67 7.91
CA VAL A 8 -4.35 -12.41 7.44
C VAL A 8 -4.48 -12.57 5.94
N ALA A 9 -5.70 -12.66 5.47
CA ALA A 9 -5.98 -12.72 4.05
C ALA A 9 -5.60 -11.37 3.42
N LEU A 10 -4.32 -11.22 3.07
CA LEU A 10 -3.76 -10.08 2.32
C LEU A 10 -4.32 -10.02 0.90
N GLU A 11 -5.43 -10.70 0.64
CA GLU A 11 -6.03 -10.81 -0.68
C GLU A 11 -6.34 -9.47 -1.34
N ARG A 12 -6.26 -8.36 -0.61
CA ARG A 12 -6.63 -7.04 -1.15
C ARG A 12 -5.81 -5.91 -0.54
N LEU A 13 -4.53 -6.11 -0.40
CA LEU A 13 -3.64 -5.04 0.02
C LEU A 13 -3.24 -4.20 -1.20
N SER A 14 -3.57 -2.92 -1.19
CA SER A 14 -3.02 -1.97 -2.17
C SER A 14 -1.62 -1.61 -1.72
N VAL A 15 -0.60 -2.26 -2.28
CA VAL A 15 0.81 -1.98 -2.02
C VAL A 15 1.44 -1.40 -3.27
N GLN A 16 2.09 -0.26 -3.14
CA GLN A 16 2.83 0.38 -4.21
C GLN A 16 4.28 -0.09 -4.18
N ILE A 17 4.66 -1.02 -5.06
CA ILE A 17 6.06 -1.40 -5.28
C ILE A 17 6.47 -0.99 -6.69
N ALA A 18 7.42 -0.04 -6.79
CA ALA A 18 8.04 0.31 -8.05
C ALA A 18 9.27 -0.58 -8.26
N ARG A 19 9.27 -1.46 -9.26
CA ARG A 19 10.49 -1.97 -9.89
C ARG A 19 10.47 -1.59 -11.35
N GLU A 20 11.45 -0.82 -11.78
CA GLU A 20 11.88 -0.82 -13.15
C GLU A 20 12.72 -2.09 -13.36
N SER A 21 12.13 -3.11 -13.98
CA SER A 21 12.87 -4.13 -14.71
C SER A 21 11.92 -4.85 -15.64
N SER A 22 12.24 -4.70 -16.92
CA SER A 22 11.72 -5.50 -18.02
C SER A 22 12.01 -6.97 -17.74
N GLY A 23 10.98 -7.76 -17.54
CA GLY A 23 11.10 -9.20 -17.39
C GLY A 23 9.74 -9.83 -17.25
N THR A 24 9.29 -10.44 -18.32
CA THR A 24 8.11 -11.30 -18.36
C THR A 24 8.32 -12.44 -17.38
N LEU A 25 7.51 -12.53 -16.34
CA LEU A 25 7.40 -13.71 -15.50
C LEU A 25 6.05 -14.34 -15.78
N ASP A 26 6.07 -15.56 -16.28
CA ASP A 26 4.91 -16.37 -16.58
C ASP A 26 4.17 -16.74 -15.28
N GLY A 27 2.88 -16.39 -15.20
CA GLY A 27 1.94 -17.03 -14.32
C GLY A 27 1.56 -16.30 -13.02
N GLU A 28 2.18 -15.19 -12.64
CA GLU A 28 1.73 -14.35 -11.52
C GLU A 28 0.99 -13.12 -12.07
N GLU A 29 -0.18 -12.81 -11.52
CA GLU A 29 -0.89 -11.57 -11.84
C GLU A 29 0.01 -10.37 -11.54
N ALA A 30 0.49 -9.71 -12.60
CA ALA A 30 1.28 -8.49 -12.46
C ALA A 30 0.46 -7.40 -11.73
N PRO A 31 1.09 -6.59 -10.85
CA PRO A 31 0.38 -5.54 -10.13
C PRO A 31 -0.29 -4.57 -11.11
N MET A 32 -1.55 -4.27 -10.87
CA MET A 32 -2.29 -3.29 -11.66
C MET A 32 -1.70 -1.90 -11.48
N THR A 33 -1.26 -1.26 -12.57
CA THR A 33 -0.64 0.07 -12.51
C THR A 33 -1.65 1.15 -12.86
N ILE A 34 -1.84 2.10 -11.95
CA ILE A 34 -2.60 3.34 -12.18
C ILE A 34 -1.62 4.50 -12.32
N ARG A 35 -1.66 5.20 -13.45
CA ARG A 35 -0.89 6.44 -13.64
C ARG A 35 -1.76 7.64 -13.28
N VAL A 36 -1.30 8.45 -12.32
CA VAL A 36 -1.95 9.70 -11.95
C VAL A 36 -1.46 10.79 -12.90
N PRO A 37 -2.35 11.52 -13.62
CA PRO A 37 -1.96 12.64 -14.46
C PRO A 37 -1.29 13.75 -13.65
N SER A 38 -0.37 14.51 -14.31
CA SER A 38 0.34 15.64 -13.67
C SER A 38 -0.54 16.85 -13.33
N ALA A 39 -1.84 16.80 -13.63
CA ALA A 39 -2.77 17.87 -13.27
C ALA A 39 -2.90 17.97 -11.75
N THR A 40 -2.62 19.14 -11.20
CA THR A 40 -2.67 19.41 -9.75
C THR A 40 -4.09 19.16 -9.23
N LEU A 41 -4.27 18.13 -8.45
CA LEU A 41 -5.52 17.87 -7.73
C LEU A 41 -5.50 18.73 -6.47
N GLY A 42 -6.47 19.64 -6.36
CA GLY A 42 -6.52 20.59 -5.25
C GLY A 42 -6.62 19.91 -3.88
N ALA A 43 -5.77 20.34 -2.97
CA ALA A 43 -5.62 19.78 -1.61
C ALA A 43 -6.86 19.95 -0.68
N ALA A 44 -7.93 20.59 -1.14
CA ALA A 44 -9.07 20.94 -0.28
C ALA A 44 -10.25 19.96 -0.33
N ALA A 45 -10.27 19.01 -1.27
CA ALA A 45 -11.34 18.02 -1.37
C ALA A 45 -10.74 16.61 -1.26
N ARG A 46 -11.27 15.80 -0.35
CA ARG A 46 -10.97 14.35 -0.29
C ARG A 46 -11.53 13.58 -1.49
N GLU A 47 -11.73 14.25 -2.62
CA GLU A 47 -12.27 13.72 -3.86
C GLU A 47 -11.41 14.14 -5.05
N ILE A 48 -11.31 13.23 -6.02
CA ILE A 48 -10.67 13.51 -7.29
C ILE A 48 -11.63 14.37 -8.11
N VAL A 49 -11.38 15.70 -8.18
CA VAL A 49 -12.22 16.66 -8.87
C VAL A 49 -11.60 17.00 -10.23
N GLY A 50 -12.43 17.21 -11.23
CA GLY A 50 -12.03 17.65 -12.56
C GLY A 50 -12.85 17.00 -13.67
N GLU A 51 -12.99 17.72 -14.78
CA GLU A 51 -13.75 17.30 -15.97
C GLU A 51 -12.83 16.93 -17.14
N ASP A 52 -11.51 17.05 -16.96
CA ASP A 52 -10.54 16.63 -17.96
C ASP A 52 -10.74 15.15 -18.34
N PRO A 53 -10.63 14.79 -19.63
CA PRO A 53 -10.78 13.40 -20.09
C PRO A 53 -9.87 12.42 -19.35
N GLN A 54 -8.65 12.82 -18.96
CA GLN A 54 -7.73 11.97 -18.21
C GLN A 54 -8.22 11.71 -16.76
N ILE A 55 -8.81 12.73 -16.13
CA ILE A 55 -9.39 12.58 -14.78
C ILE A 55 -10.63 11.69 -14.82
N ARG A 56 -11.46 11.82 -15.86
CA ARG A 56 -12.61 10.90 -16.04
C ARG A 56 -12.15 9.46 -16.24
N ALA A 57 -11.15 9.24 -17.10
CA ALA A 57 -10.55 7.92 -17.33
C ALA A 57 -9.93 7.34 -16.05
N LEU A 58 -9.26 8.17 -15.25
CA LEU A 58 -8.73 7.78 -13.94
C LEU A 58 -9.83 7.30 -12.99
N ARG A 59 -10.93 8.04 -12.87
CA ARG A 59 -12.08 7.65 -12.03
C ARG A 59 -12.68 6.31 -12.45
N GLU A 60 -12.86 6.09 -13.77
CA GLU A 60 -13.37 4.81 -14.28
C GLU A 60 -12.39 3.66 -14.02
N THR A 61 -11.09 3.92 -14.14
CA THR A 61 -10.05 2.94 -13.80
C THR A 61 -10.10 2.59 -12.32
N ILE A 62 -10.21 3.58 -11.42
CA ILE A 62 -10.34 3.38 -9.99
C ILE A 62 -11.53 2.48 -9.67
N LYS A 63 -12.73 2.75 -10.24
CA LYS A 63 -13.93 1.94 -10.01
C LYS A 63 -13.76 0.48 -10.44
N LYS A 64 -13.07 0.25 -11.57
CA LYS A 64 -12.78 -1.12 -12.05
C LYS A 64 -11.81 -1.84 -11.13
N VAL A 65 -10.70 -1.17 -10.79
CA VAL A 65 -9.61 -1.73 -9.98
C VAL A 65 -10.05 -1.98 -8.55
N ALA A 66 -10.85 -1.09 -7.96
CA ALA A 66 -11.35 -1.21 -6.60
C ALA A 66 -12.15 -2.51 -6.33
N ARG A 67 -12.71 -3.12 -7.37
CA ARG A 67 -13.42 -4.41 -7.30
C ARG A 67 -12.51 -5.62 -7.40
N SER A 68 -11.24 -5.40 -7.71
CA SER A 68 -10.22 -6.46 -7.83
C SER A 68 -9.53 -6.70 -6.49
N SER A 69 -9.05 -7.93 -6.28
CA SER A 69 -8.17 -8.28 -5.16
C SER A 69 -6.68 -8.02 -5.46
N ALA A 70 -6.35 -7.56 -6.68
CA ALA A 70 -4.98 -7.34 -7.10
C ALA A 70 -4.29 -6.22 -6.33
N THR A 71 -2.98 -6.35 -6.15
CA THR A 71 -2.12 -5.26 -5.68
C THR A 71 -2.08 -4.15 -6.73
N VAL A 72 -2.25 -2.90 -6.30
CA VAL A 72 -2.32 -1.74 -7.18
C VAL A 72 -1.07 -0.88 -7.02
N LEU A 73 -0.40 -0.59 -8.14
CA LEU A 73 0.70 0.36 -8.20
C LEU A 73 0.20 1.71 -8.71
N VAL A 74 0.22 2.73 -7.83
CA VAL A 74 -0.14 4.11 -8.18
C VAL A 74 1.12 4.89 -8.53
N ARG A 75 1.22 5.38 -9.79
CA ARG A 75 2.38 6.15 -10.28
C ARG A 75 1.99 7.60 -10.55
N GLY A 76 2.87 8.54 -10.24
CA GLY A 76 2.72 9.96 -10.51
C GLY A 76 3.81 10.76 -9.81
N GLU A 77 4.05 11.98 -10.30
CA GLU A 77 5.00 12.91 -9.68
C GLU A 77 4.60 13.23 -8.23
N SER A 78 5.52 13.80 -7.46
CA SER A 78 5.21 14.27 -6.11
C SER A 78 4.11 15.34 -6.17
N GLY A 79 3.16 15.30 -5.24
CA GLY A 79 2.06 16.27 -5.18
C GLY A 79 0.91 16.05 -6.17
N THR A 80 0.93 15.03 -7.03
CA THR A 80 -0.17 14.77 -8.00
C THR A 80 -1.42 14.18 -7.37
N GLY A 81 -1.44 13.89 -6.07
CA GLY A 81 -2.60 13.35 -5.37
C GLY A 81 -2.69 11.83 -5.37
N LYS A 82 -1.56 11.12 -5.34
CA LYS A 82 -1.53 9.65 -5.20
C LYS A 82 -2.31 9.16 -3.99
N GLU A 83 -2.26 9.88 -2.88
CA GLU A 83 -3.04 9.58 -1.68
C GLU A 83 -4.55 9.64 -1.93
N LEU A 84 -5.03 10.64 -2.70
CA LEU A 84 -6.45 10.72 -3.09
C LEU A 84 -6.90 9.53 -3.94
N VAL A 85 -6.00 9.00 -4.78
CA VAL A 85 -6.27 7.77 -5.54
C VAL A 85 -6.39 6.57 -4.61
N ALA A 86 -5.51 6.44 -3.62
CA ALA A 86 -5.56 5.36 -2.63
C ALA A 86 -6.84 5.45 -1.78
N GLU A 87 -7.23 6.65 -1.32
CA GLU A 87 -8.50 6.87 -0.62
C GLU A 87 -9.70 6.51 -1.49
N ALA A 88 -9.69 6.89 -2.78
CA ALA A 88 -10.75 6.56 -3.71
C ALA A 88 -10.86 5.06 -3.96
N LEU A 89 -9.73 4.36 -4.16
CA LEU A 89 -9.69 2.90 -4.29
C LEU A 89 -10.28 2.20 -3.06
N HIS A 90 -9.92 2.67 -1.86
CA HIS A 90 -10.47 2.14 -0.62
C HIS A 90 -11.98 2.35 -0.53
N ARG A 91 -12.45 3.58 -0.79
CA ARG A 91 -13.86 3.97 -0.70
C ARG A 91 -14.76 3.23 -1.71
N GLU A 92 -14.26 2.99 -2.92
CA GLU A 92 -14.97 2.26 -3.98
C GLU A 92 -14.82 0.73 -3.84
N GLY A 93 -13.90 0.28 -2.99
CA GLY A 93 -13.60 -1.14 -2.79
C GLY A 93 -14.57 -1.84 -1.84
N GLU A 94 -14.51 -3.18 -1.85
CA GLU A 94 -15.33 -4.01 -0.96
C GLU A 94 -14.95 -3.85 0.51
N ARG A 95 -13.73 -3.37 0.79
CA ARG A 95 -13.21 -3.16 2.15
C ARG A 95 -13.36 -1.74 2.66
N LYS A 96 -14.21 -0.96 2.05
CA LYS A 96 -14.48 0.45 2.41
C LYS A 96 -14.91 0.67 3.87
N HIS A 97 -15.36 -0.37 4.55
CA HIS A 97 -15.74 -0.34 5.95
C HIS A 97 -14.61 -0.75 6.89
N GLY A 98 -13.49 -1.28 6.34
CA GLY A 98 -12.29 -1.59 7.09
C GLY A 98 -11.38 -0.36 7.27
N PRO A 99 -10.23 -0.53 7.94
CA PRO A 99 -9.29 0.57 8.11
C PRO A 99 -8.57 0.91 6.80
N LEU A 100 -8.33 2.21 6.57
CA LEU A 100 -7.33 2.67 5.60
C LEU A 100 -6.11 3.14 6.39
N ILE A 101 -5.01 2.43 6.24
CA ILE A 101 -3.74 2.73 6.90
C ILE A 101 -2.77 3.30 5.86
N THR A 102 -2.22 4.48 6.12
CA THR A 102 -1.22 5.13 5.26
C THR A 102 0.13 5.14 5.95
N VAL A 103 1.19 4.81 5.21
CA VAL A 103 2.59 4.87 5.67
C VAL A 103 3.41 5.60 4.62
N ASN A 104 4.09 6.69 5.01
CA ASN A 104 5.11 7.31 4.19
C ASN A 104 6.45 6.61 4.46
N CYS A 105 6.96 5.89 3.45
CA CYS A 105 8.16 5.07 3.59
C CYS A 105 9.45 5.89 3.59
N ALA A 106 9.46 7.10 3.02
CA ALA A 106 10.63 7.99 3.03
C ALA A 106 10.80 8.77 4.33
N ALA A 107 9.73 8.88 5.13
CA ALA A 107 9.75 9.66 6.37
C ALA A 107 10.52 9.00 7.53
N LEU A 108 10.88 7.72 7.41
CA LEU A 108 11.46 6.92 8.49
C LEU A 108 12.79 6.29 8.07
N VAL A 109 13.74 6.24 9.01
CA VAL A 109 14.93 5.40 8.81
C VAL A 109 14.54 3.93 8.75
N GLU A 110 15.32 3.12 8.03
CA GLU A 110 14.99 1.74 7.69
C GLU A 110 14.53 0.88 8.88
N THR A 111 15.26 0.93 9.99
CA THR A 111 14.96 0.15 11.19
C THR A 111 13.61 0.51 11.80
N LEU A 112 13.26 1.80 11.80
CA LEU A 112 11.98 2.28 12.27
C LEU A 112 10.86 1.93 11.28
N LEU A 113 11.14 2.02 9.98
CA LEU A 113 10.17 1.64 8.94
C LEU A 113 9.78 0.16 9.05
N LEU A 114 10.75 -0.74 9.19
CA LEU A 114 10.49 -2.17 9.39
C LEU A 114 9.67 -2.41 10.68
N SER A 115 10.02 -1.75 11.76
CA SER A 115 9.28 -1.83 13.02
C SER A 115 7.86 -1.25 12.92
N GLU A 116 7.65 -0.16 12.17
CA GLU A 116 6.32 0.37 11.88
C GLU A 116 5.49 -0.59 11.02
N LEU A 117 6.07 -1.13 9.96
CA LEU A 117 5.36 -2.00 9.02
C LEU A 117 4.97 -3.34 9.67
N PHE A 118 5.92 -4.02 10.29
CA PHE A 118 5.75 -5.39 10.79
C PHE A 118 5.48 -5.48 12.29
N GLY A 119 5.73 -4.38 13.03
CA GLY A 119 5.66 -4.39 14.49
C GLY A 119 6.94 -4.94 15.12
N HIS A 120 6.94 -5.07 16.43
CA HIS A 120 8.02 -5.69 17.19
C HIS A 120 7.54 -6.23 18.53
N GLU A 121 8.20 -7.27 19.00
CA GLU A 121 8.04 -7.77 20.35
C GLU A 121 8.85 -6.93 21.35
N LYS A 122 8.46 -6.98 22.63
CA LYS A 122 9.24 -6.37 23.70
C LYS A 122 10.66 -6.93 23.69
N GLY A 123 11.65 -6.04 23.69
CA GLY A 123 13.06 -6.42 23.71
C GLY A 123 13.69 -6.70 22.35
N ALA A 124 12.97 -6.50 21.23
CA ALA A 124 13.50 -6.74 19.88
C ALA A 124 14.69 -5.85 19.52
N PHE A 125 14.79 -4.66 20.12
CA PHE A 125 15.95 -3.75 20.00
C PHE A 125 16.05 -2.85 21.22
N THR A 126 17.18 -2.13 21.35
CA THR A 126 17.39 -1.16 22.45
C THR A 126 16.35 -0.05 22.37
N GLY A 127 15.41 -0.03 23.35
CA GLY A 127 14.27 0.90 23.37
C GLY A 127 12.91 0.25 23.10
N ALA A 128 12.84 -1.01 22.73
CA ALA A 128 11.58 -1.76 22.59
C ALA A 128 11.02 -2.13 23.99
N LEU A 129 10.45 -1.16 24.67
CA LEU A 129 9.92 -1.33 26.03
C LEU A 129 8.64 -2.17 26.10
N ALA A 130 7.86 -2.23 25.01
CA ALA A 130 6.62 -2.95 24.89
C ALA A 130 6.46 -3.56 23.49
N ARG A 131 5.59 -4.56 23.35
CA ARG A 131 5.14 -5.04 22.04
C ARG A 131 4.38 -3.93 21.32
N ARG A 132 4.60 -3.79 20.00
CA ARG A 132 3.85 -2.88 19.14
C ARG A 132 3.34 -3.60 17.90
N ARG A 133 2.06 -3.43 17.61
CA ARG A 133 1.44 -3.96 16.40
C ARG A 133 1.93 -3.21 15.16
N GLY A 134 2.22 -3.96 14.10
CA GLY A 134 2.62 -3.38 12.82
C GLY A 134 1.46 -2.82 12.01
N ARG A 135 1.79 -2.00 11.01
CA ARG A 135 0.80 -1.40 10.10
C ARG A 135 0.08 -2.44 9.26
N PHE A 136 0.75 -3.54 8.90
CA PHE A 136 0.11 -4.68 8.25
C PHE A 136 -1.00 -5.28 9.12
N GLU A 137 -0.71 -5.52 10.39
CA GLU A 137 -1.70 -6.04 11.35
C GLU A 137 -2.86 -5.05 11.57
N LEU A 138 -2.55 -3.74 11.64
CA LEU A 138 -3.57 -2.70 11.79
C LEU A 138 -4.44 -2.51 10.54
N ALA A 139 -3.94 -2.87 9.36
CA ALA A 139 -4.66 -2.78 8.09
C ALA A 139 -5.51 -4.03 7.81
N GLU A 140 -5.53 -5.00 8.72
CA GLU A 140 -6.30 -6.23 8.55
C GLU A 140 -7.77 -5.95 8.22
N GLY A 141 -8.30 -6.64 7.21
CA GLY A 141 -9.67 -6.41 6.72
C GLY A 141 -9.89 -5.09 6.00
N GLY A 142 -8.82 -4.29 5.80
CA GLY A 142 -8.87 -2.97 5.19
C GLY A 142 -7.91 -2.79 4.02
N THR A 143 -7.27 -1.64 3.98
CA THR A 143 -6.33 -1.24 2.92
C THR A 143 -5.07 -0.64 3.55
N LEU A 144 -3.89 -1.06 3.09
CA LEU A 144 -2.62 -0.44 3.41
C LEU A 144 -2.11 0.33 2.18
N PHE A 145 -1.88 1.62 2.33
CA PHE A 145 -1.23 2.46 1.33
C PHE A 145 0.20 2.79 1.77
N LEU A 146 1.16 2.41 0.92
CA LEU A 146 2.57 2.73 1.12
C LEU A 146 2.96 3.82 0.14
N ASP A 147 3.21 5.03 0.65
CA ASP A 147 3.69 6.15 -0.16
C ASP A 147 5.21 6.17 -0.23
N GLU A 148 5.76 6.74 -1.32
CA GLU A 148 7.20 6.88 -1.57
C GLU A 148 7.98 5.55 -1.46
N ILE A 149 7.36 4.47 -1.94
CA ILE A 149 7.93 3.11 -1.90
C ILE A 149 9.23 2.97 -2.71
N GLY A 150 9.48 3.88 -3.66
CA GLY A 150 10.73 3.91 -4.45
C GLY A 150 11.98 4.19 -3.63
N ASP A 151 11.84 4.83 -2.46
CA ASP A 151 12.96 5.30 -1.64
C ASP A 151 13.39 4.29 -0.56
N ILE A 152 12.74 3.13 -0.48
CA ILE A 152 13.09 2.10 0.51
C ILE A 152 14.32 1.30 0.11
N SER A 153 15.07 0.85 1.13
CA SER A 153 16.24 -0.02 0.93
C SER A 153 15.89 -1.36 0.30
N SER A 154 16.86 -1.98 -0.36
CA SER A 154 16.70 -3.34 -0.93
C SER A 154 16.28 -4.37 0.12
N ARG A 155 16.71 -4.22 1.37
CA ARG A 155 16.31 -5.09 2.48
C ARG A 155 14.83 -4.98 2.78
N THR A 156 14.32 -3.76 2.87
CA THR A 156 12.88 -3.50 3.08
C THR A 156 12.05 -3.99 1.89
N GLN A 157 12.56 -3.82 0.65
CA GLN A 157 11.90 -4.34 -0.55
C GLN A 157 11.73 -5.87 -0.49
N VAL A 158 12.78 -6.60 -0.08
CA VAL A 158 12.72 -8.07 0.07
C VAL A 158 11.71 -8.47 1.15
N ALA A 159 11.67 -7.77 2.27
CA ALA A 159 10.70 -8.05 3.33
C ALA A 159 9.26 -7.83 2.85
N LEU A 160 9.01 -6.73 2.15
CA LEU A 160 7.69 -6.44 1.55
C LEU A 160 7.31 -7.48 0.49
N LEU A 161 8.26 -7.88 -0.37
CA LEU A 161 8.00 -8.89 -1.40
C LEU A 161 7.56 -10.22 -0.79
N ARG A 162 8.20 -10.67 0.29
CA ARG A 162 7.80 -11.88 1.01
C ARG A 162 6.37 -11.80 1.50
N VAL A 163 5.99 -10.69 2.15
CA VAL A 163 4.62 -10.49 2.64
C VAL A 163 3.60 -10.52 1.50
N LEU A 164 3.94 -9.94 0.34
CA LEU A 164 3.04 -9.93 -0.81
C LEU A 164 2.89 -11.31 -1.46
N GLN A 165 3.96 -12.11 -1.49
CA GLN A 165 3.95 -13.45 -2.08
C GLN A 165 3.35 -14.49 -1.14
N GLU A 166 3.77 -14.48 0.13
CA GLU A 166 3.37 -15.48 1.11
C GLU A 166 2.05 -15.15 1.78
N LYS A 167 1.58 -13.90 1.65
CA LYS A 167 0.38 -13.35 2.31
C LYS A 167 0.38 -13.56 3.83
N THR A 168 1.57 -13.72 4.38
CA THR A 168 1.83 -13.91 5.82
C THR A 168 3.04 -13.09 6.23
N PHE A 169 3.09 -12.67 7.47
CA PHE A 169 4.27 -12.05 8.09
C PHE A 169 4.43 -12.55 9.54
N GLU A 170 5.68 -12.69 9.94
CA GLU A 170 6.08 -13.02 11.31
C GLU A 170 6.66 -11.80 12.01
#